data_f2dacb9200201d5709a8466c02dc7c9f
#
_entry.id   f2dacb9200201d5709a8466c02dc7c9f
#
_cell.length_a   1.000
_cell.length_b   1.000
_cell.length_c   1.000
_cell.angle_alpha   90.00
_cell.angle_beta   90.00
_cell.angle_gamma   90.00
#
_symmetry.space_group_name_H-M   'P 1'
#
loop_
_entity.id
_entity.type
_entity.pdbx_description
1 polymer ?
#
loop_
_entity_poly.entity_id
_entity_poly.type
_entity_poly.pdbx_seq_one_letter_code
_entity_poly.pdbx_strand_id
1 'polypeptide(L)'
;LNEALKVEGPPPAWAVNAGGPNGALPGSSANATLVLEPGTYAMLCRIPSPDGKSHLSKGMILGMEVQPTTEPVAAMPGGDIQMGLFDYGFSMTPPPTAGTHTFVVTNQAQQPHEVVLVRLEAGQTMEPWTAWLKGGMQGPPPGMPFAGITDINPGQVQNFTAELAPGTYGLICFVPDAGDGQPHVFHGMSTTFTVS
;
A
#
# COMPACT_ATOMS: atom_id res chain seq x y z
N LEU A 1 -24.16 0.72 2.21
CA LEU A 1 -22.72 0.67 1.93
C LEU A 1 -21.92 0.34 3.20
N ASN A 2 -22.02 1.17 4.23
CA ASN A 2 -21.19 1.03 5.43
C ASN A 2 -21.36 -0.32 6.16
N GLU A 3 -22.58 -0.84 6.27
CA GLU A 3 -22.82 -2.13 6.97
C GLU A 3 -22.25 -3.32 6.18
N ALA A 4 -22.34 -3.31 4.84
CA ALA A 4 -21.78 -4.38 4.01
C ALA A 4 -20.25 -4.43 4.05
N LEU A 5 -19.59 -3.28 4.26
CA LEU A 5 -18.12 -3.18 4.30
C LEU A 5 -17.54 -3.42 5.71
N LYS A 6 -18.34 -3.40 6.76
CA LYS A 6 -17.88 -3.67 8.14
C LYS A 6 -17.62 -5.14 8.45
N VAL A 7 -18.01 -6.04 7.57
CA VAL A 7 -17.83 -7.49 7.77
C VAL A 7 -16.34 -7.83 7.55
N GLU A 8 -15.78 -8.60 8.47
CA GLU A 8 -14.44 -9.17 8.30
C GLU A 8 -14.43 -10.16 7.13
N GLY A 9 -13.41 -10.12 6.30
CA GLY A 9 -13.26 -10.99 5.14
C GLY A 9 -12.93 -10.23 3.85
N PRO A 10 -12.97 -10.90 2.71
CA PRO A 10 -12.73 -10.26 1.43
C PRO A 10 -13.81 -9.20 1.13
N PRO A 11 -13.46 -8.13 0.42
CA PRO A 11 -14.44 -7.12 0.03
C PRO A 11 -15.54 -7.76 -0.84
N PRO A 12 -16.79 -7.24 -0.77
CA PRO A 12 -17.85 -7.70 -1.67
C PRO A 12 -17.44 -7.55 -3.14
N ALA A 13 -17.90 -8.44 -4.02
CA ALA A 13 -17.52 -8.45 -5.43
C ALA A 13 -17.83 -7.15 -6.20
N TRP A 14 -18.76 -6.32 -5.70
CA TRP A 14 -19.09 -5.01 -6.26
C TRP A 14 -18.14 -3.89 -5.79
N ALA A 15 -17.32 -4.14 -4.76
CA ALA A 15 -16.36 -3.17 -4.23
C ALA A 15 -15.02 -3.34 -4.96
N VAL A 16 -14.64 -2.32 -5.71
CA VAL A 16 -13.39 -2.29 -6.48
C VAL A 16 -12.40 -1.39 -5.75
N ASN A 17 -11.17 -1.87 -5.58
CA ASN A 17 -10.11 -1.06 -4.99
C ASN A 17 -9.80 0.16 -5.88
N ALA A 18 -9.90 1.34 -5.29
CA ALA A 18 -9.50 2.58 -5.94
C ALA A 18 -8.07 3.00 -5.59
N GLY A 19 -7.45 2.34 -4.61
CA GLY A 19 -6.15 2.69 -4.07
C GLY A 19 -6.24 3.62 -2.87
N GLY A 20 -5.15 4.30 -2.57
CA GLY A 20 -5.01 5.22 -1.45
C GLY A 20 -3.68 5.05 -0.71
N PRO A 21 -3.42 5.84 0.34
CA PRO A 21 -2.21 5.70 1.13
C PRO A 21 -2.23 4.42 1.96
N ASN A 22 -1.07 3.84 2.19
CA ASN A 22 -0.90 2.79 3.20
C ASN A 22 -1.04 3.36 4.63
N GLY A 23 -1.06 2.49 5.64
CA GLY A 23 -1.28 2.89 7.02
C GLY A 23 -0.26 3.91 7.53
N ALA A 24 -0.75 4.91 8.28
CA ALA A 24 0.07 5.87 9.00
C ALA A 24 0.27 5.42 10.46
N LEU A 25 1.48 5.61 10.98
CA LEU A 25 1.79 5.39 12.39
C LEU A 25 1.18 6.49 13.27
N PRO A 26 0.96 6.23 14.58
CA PRO A 26 0.55 7.27 15.50
C PRO A 26 1.46 8.50 15.45
N GLY A 27 0.88 9.68 15.27
CA GLY A 27 1.62 10.94 15.14
C GLY A 27 2.27 11.20 13.78
N SER A 28 2.07 10.32 12.80
CA SER A 28 2.55 10.49 11.43
C SER A 28 1.40 10.66 10.44
N SER A 29 1.73 10.95 9.18
CA SER A 29 0.80 11.01 8.06
C SER A 29 1.27 10.13 6.91
N ALA A 30 0.33 9.58 6.16
CA ALA A 30 0.57 8.93 4.88
C ALA A 30 -0.17 9.71 3.79
N ASN A 31 0.32 9.63 2.56
CA ASN A 31 -0.26 10.34 1.43
C ASN A 31 -0.33 9.44 0.20
N ALA A 32 -1.31 9.70 -0.65
CA ALA A 32 -1.37 9.18 -2.01
C ALA A 32 -2.05 10.21 -2.90
N THR A 33 -1.61 10.29 -4.15
CA THR A 33 -2.28 11.05 -5.20
C THR A 33 -2.78 10.08 -6.25
N LEU A 34 -4.07 10.15 -6.54
CA LEU A 34 -4.74 9.28 -7.50
C LEU A 34 -5.86 10.05 -8.20
N VAL A 35 -6.28 9.56 -9.35
CA VAL A 35 -7.45 10.07 -10.06
C VAL A 35 -8.65 9.24 -9.65
N LEU A 36 -9.74 9.90 -9.23
CA LEU A 36 -11.02 9.27 -8.92
C LEU A 36 -12.03 9.65 -10.00
N GLU A 37 -12.63 8.66 -10.62
CA GLU A 37 -13.78 8.86 -11.53
C GLU A 37 -15.04 9.22 -10.72
N PRO A 38 -16.02 9.90 -11.32
CA PRO A 38 -17.29 10.14 -10.65
C PRO A 38 -17.93 8.85 -10.15
N GLY A 39 -18.35 8.84 -8.88
CA GLY A 39 -18.94 7.65 -8.26
C GLY A 39 -18.96 7.67 -6.74
N THR A 40 -19.47 6.59 -6.17
CA THR A 40 -19.56 6.40 -4.71
C THR A 40 -18.34 5.63 -4.22
N TYR A 41 -17.65 6.17 -3.24
CA TYR A 41 -16.45 5.61 -2.63
C TYR A 41 -16.64 5.41 -1.13
N ALA A 42 -15.85 4.51 -0.57
CA ALA A 42 -15.66 4.36 0.86
C ALA A 42 -14.16 4.40 1.19
N MET A 43 -13.78 5.31 2.07
CA MET A 43 -12.45 5.31 2.69
C MET A 43 -12.53 4.47 3.96
N LEU A 44 -11.66 3.48 4.11
CA LEU A 44 -11.71 2.53 5.22
C LEU A 44 -10.31 2.14 5.70
N CYS A 45 -10.20 1.73 6.96
CA CYS A 45 -8.94 1.26 7.54
C CYS A 45 -9.06 -0.21 7.94
N ARG A 46 -8.22 -1.06 7.34
CA ARG A 46 -8.17 -2.51 7.62
C ARG A 46 -7.09 -2.91 8.63
N ILE A 47 -6.34 -1.94 9.15
CA ILE A 47 -5.29 -2.21 10.15
C ILE A 47 -5.92 -2.87 11.38
N PRO A 48 -5.35 -3.98 11.89
CA PRO A 48 -5.85 -4.64 13.08
C PRO A 48 -5.52 -3.82 14.34
N SER A 49 -6.47 -3.77 15.25
CA SER A 49 -6.26 -3.28 16.61
C SER A 49 -5.57 -4.35 17.47
N PRO A 50 -5.08 -4.00 18.68
CA PRO A 50 -4.44 -4.97 19.58
C PRO A 50 -5.31 -6.19 19.98
N ASP A 51 -6.63 -6.07 19.87
CA ASP A 51 -7.58 -7.17 20.10
C ASP A 51 -7.84 -8.04 18.85
N GLY A 52 -7.07 -7.81 17.76
CA GLY A 52 -7.16 -8.55 16.50
C GLY A 52 -8.30 -8.10 15.57
N LYS A 53 -9.17 -7.19 16.00
CA LYS A 53 -10.26 -6.66 15.16
C LYS A 53 -9.75 -5.50 14.31
N SER A 54 -10.19 -5.41 13.06
CA SER A 54 -9.83 -4.29 12.18
C SER A 54 -10.42 -2.96 12.68
N HIS A 55 -9.75 -1.85 12.37
CA HIS A 55 -10.31 -0.51 12.62
C HIS A 55 -11.62 -0.31 11.85
N LEU A 56 -11.78 -0.95 10.69
CA LEU A 56 -13.02 -0.96 9.92
C LEU A 56 -14.19 -1.52 10.72
N SER A 57 -14.02 -2.68 11.37
CA SER A 57 -15.06 -3.30 12.21
C SER A 57 -15.42 -2.45 13.43
N LYS A 58 -14.50 -1.57 13.85
CA LYS A 58 -14.72 -0.58 14.91
C LYS A 58 -15.31 0.75 14.41
N GLY A 59 -15.62 0.84 13.12
CA GLY A 59 -16.29 2.00 12.54
C GLY A 59 -15.38 2.99 11.82
N MET A 60 -14.10 2.66 11.57
CA MET A 60 -13.19 3.50 10.78
C MET A 60 -13.49 3.38 9.28
N ILE A 61 -14.62 3.95 8.88
CA ILE A 61 -15.11 4.00 7.51
C ILE A 61 -15.80 5.35 7.25
N LEU A 62 -15.54 5.93 6.09
CA LEU A 62 -16.17 7.16 5.61
C LEU A 62 -16.63 6.96 4.16
N GLY A 63 -17.94 7.12 3.93
CA GLY A 63 -18.48 7.19 2.56
C GLY A 63 -18.26 8.58 1.96
N MET A 64 -17.98 8.63 0.67
CA MET A 64 -17.83 9.86 -0.09
C MET A 64 -18.39 9.71 -1.51
N GLU A 65 -18.81 10.83 -2.08
CA GLU A 65 -19.33 10.90 -3.45
C GLU A 65 -18.44 11.81 -4.28
N VAL A 66 -17.89 11.28 -5.37
CA VAL A 66 -17.15 12.05 -6.37
C VAL A 66 -18.13 12.50 -7.45
N GLN A 67 -18.34 13.81 -7.55
CA GLN A 67 -19.27 14.37 -8.50
C GLN A 67 -18.67 14.49 -9.90
N PRO A 68 -19.48 14.35 -10.96
CA PRO A 68 -19.03 14.68 -12.31
C PRO A 68 -18.58 16.14 -12.38
N THR A 69 -17.55 16.41 -13.15
CA THR A 69 -17.06 17.76 -13.43
C THR A 69 -16.97 18.01 -14.92
N THR A 70 -17.19 19.25 -15.33
CA THR A 70 -16.90 19.74 -16.69
C THR A 70 -15.51 20.34 -16.81
N GLU A 71 -14.83 20.53 -15.68
CA GLU A 71 -13.46 21.03 -15.66
C GLU A 71 -12.49 19.91 -16.10
N PRO A 72 -11.39 20.25 -16.77
CA PRO A 72 -10.36 19.29 -17.11
C PRO A 72 -9.82 18.58 -15.84
N VAL A 73 -9.70 17.27 -15.89
CA VAL A 73 -9.04 16.51 -14.82
C VAL A 73 -7.60 16.97 -14.71
N ALA A 74 -7.17 17.33 -13.52
CA ALA A 74 -5.79 17.72 -13.28
C ALA A 74 -4.84 16.57 -13.64
N ALA A 75 -3.75 16.90 -14.32
CA ALA A 75 -2.72 15.91 -14.61
C ALA A 75 -2.12 15.37 -13.29
N MET A 76 -1.81 14.08 -13.25
CA MET A 76 -1.07 13.51 -12.13
C MET A 76 0.26 14.25 -11.96
N PRO A 77 0.62 14.67 -10.74
CA PRO A 77 1.94 15.24 -10.48
C PRO A 77 3.04 14.31 -10.96
N GLY A 78 4.08 14.85 -11.55
CA GLY A 78 5.29 14.09 -11.83
C GLY A 78 5.97 13.65 -10.53
N GLY A 79 6.83 12.64 -10.64
CA GLY A 79 7.69 12.19 -9.54
C GLY A 79 9.10 11.93 -10.05
N ASP A 80 10.05 11.91 -9.14
CA ASP A 80 11.46 11.73 -9.42
C ASP A 80 11.88 10.24 -9.40
N ILE A 81 11.03 9.34 -8.85
CA ILE A 81 11.26 7.90 -8.87
C ILE A 81 10.11 7.20 -9.57
N GLN A 82 10.41 6.47 -10.64
CA GLN A 82 9.46 5.58 -11.29
C GLN A 82 9.53 4.20 -10.63
N MET A 83 8.38 3.70 -10.13
CA MET A 83 8.29 2.38 -9.51
C MET A 83 7.31 1.51 -10.30
N GLY A 84 7.79 0.35 -10.74
CA GLY A 84 6.96 -0.67 -11.38
C GLY A 84 6.65 -1.81 -10.41
N LEU A 85 5.40 -2.28 -10.43
CA LEU A 85 4.95 -3.48 -9.73
C LEU A 85 4.73 -4.60 -10.74
N PHE A 86 5.31 -5.77 -10.49
CA PHE A 86 5.22 -6.96 -11.35
C PHE A 86 4.78 -8.16 -10.49
N ASP A 87 4.39 -9.25 -11.09
CA ASP A 87 4.18 -10.54 -10.41
C ASP A 87 5.55 -11.24 -10.26
N TYR A 88 6.21 -11.27 -9.19
CA TYR A 88 6.11 -10.81 -7.81
C TYR A 88 7.33 -9.94 -7.47
N GLY A 89 7.39 -8.74 -7.94
CA GLY A 89 8.58 -7.90 -7.81
C GLY A 89 8.32 -6.41 -7.90
N PHE A 90 9.38 -5.67 -7.58
CA PHE A 90 9.42 -4.20 -7.63
C PHE A 90 10.59 -3.74 -8.49
N SER A 91 10.41 -2.67 -9.23
CA SER A 91 11.51 -1.92 -9.84
C SER A 91 11.47 -0.46 -9.42
N MET A 92 12.63 0.18 -9.35
CA MET A 92 12.74 1.63 -9.08
C MET A 92 13.81 2.25 -9.97
N THR A 93 13.49 3.38 -10.58
CA THR A 93 14.42 4.13 -11.45
C THR A 93 14.16 5.62 -11.32
N PRO A 94 15.19 6.44 -11.00
CA PRO A 94 16.51 6.02 -10.50
C PRO A 94 16.42 5.35 -9.11
N PRO A 95 17.49 4.72 -8.62
CA PRO A 95 17.55 4.28 -7.22
C PRO A 95 17.35 5.46 -6.26
N PRO A 96 16.60 5.29 -5.17
CA PRO A 96 16.35 6.36 -4.20
C PRO A 96 17.64 6.81 -3.49
N THR A 97 17.75 8.11 -3.25
CA THR A 97 18.80 8.73 -2.42
C THR A 97 18.20 9.25 -1.11
N ALA A 98 19.01 9.87 -0.25
CA ALA A 98 18.47 10.57 0.93
C ALA A 98 17.71 11.85 0.50
N GLY A 99 16.58 12.11 1.14
CA GLY A 99 15.73 13.27 0.86
C GLY A 99 14.27 12.91 0.66
N THR A 100 13.48 13.90 0.26
CA THR A 100 12.08 13.74 -0.06
C THR A 100 11.92 13.36 -1.53
N HIS A 101 11.24 12.24 -1.77
CA HIS A 101 10.99 11.70 -3.10
C HIS A 101 9.49 11.49 -3.36
N THR A 102 9.07 11.75 -4.58
CA THR A 102 7.74 11.36 -5.07
C THR A 102 7.88 10.15 -5.98
N PHE A 103 7.29 9.06 -5.54
CA PHE A 103 7.23 7.80 -6.28
C PHE A 103 6.00 7.79 -7.18
N VAL A 104 6.22 7.60 -8.48
CA VAL A 104 5.15 7.31 -9.45
C VAL A 104 5.06 5.80 -9.59
N VAL A 105 4.03 5.22 -9.02
CA VAL A 105 3.86 3.76 -8.95
C VAL A 105 2.91 3.31 -10.04
N THR A 106 3.36 2.40 -10.89
CA THR A 106 2.56 1.80 -11.97
C THR A 106 2.45 0.30 -11.73
N ASN A 107 1.23 -0.23 -11.67
CA ASN A 107 1.01 -1.66 -11.68
C ASN A 107 1.10 -2.20 -13.12
N GLN A 108 2.18 -2.89 -13.43
CA GLN A 108 2.47 -3.50 -14.75
C GLN A 108 2.17 -5.01 -14.76
N ALA A 109 1.61 -5.53 -13.67
CA ALA A 109 1.28 -6.93 -13.48
C ALA A 109 -0.13 -7.29 -14.00
N GLN A 110 -0.54 -8.55 -13.83
CA GLN A 110 -1.86 -9.03 -14.23
C GLN A 110 -2.87 -9.06 -13.07
N GLN A 111 -2.40 -8.81 -11.83
CA GLN A 111 -3.23 -8.80 -10.63
C GLN A 111 -2.94 -7.56 -9.77
N PRO A 112 -3.79 -7.24 -8.77
CA PRO A 112 -3.55 -6.09 -7.90
C PRO A 112 -2.29 -6.25 -7.07
N HIS A 113 -1.58 -5.15 -6.85
CA HIS A 113 -0.40 -5.08 -5.99
C HIS A 113 -0.41 -3.81 -5.14
N GLU A 114 0.30 -3.85 -4.03
CA GLU A 114 0.51 -2.70 -3.14
C GLU A 114 2.00 -2.44 -2.91
N VAL A 115 2.29 -1.28 -2.35
CA VAL A 115 3.62 -0.92 -1.85
C VAL A 115 3.51 -0.64 -0.36
N VAL A 116 4.10 -1.49 0.46
CA VAL A 116 4.37 -1.18 1.87
C VAL A 116 5.85 -0.90 2.00
N LEU A 117 6.21 0.36 2.26
CA LEU A 117 7.57 0.81 2.48
C LEU A 117 7.87 0.78 3.98
N VAL A 118 8.87 0.00 4.36
CA VAL A 118 9.29 -0.15 5.75
C VAL A 118 10.74 0.28 5.93
N ARG A 119 11.05 0.90 7.06
CA ARG A 119 12.44 1.14 7.47
C ARG A 119 12.92 -0.04 8.30
N LEU A 120 14.06 -0.60 7.92
CA LEU A 120 14.72 -1.70 8.62
C LEU A 120 15.82 -1.17 9.53
N GLU A 121 16.06 -1.88 10.61
CA GLU A 121 17.27 -1.64 11.41
C GLU A 121 18.51 -2.10 10.64
N ALA A 122 19.68 -1.58 10.99
CA ALA A 122 20.92 -1.91 10.31
C ALA A 122 21.18 -3.43 10.33
N GLY A 123 21.40 -4.00 9.16
CA GLY A 123 21.68 -5.43 9.00
C GLY A 123 20.44 -6.34 8.99
N GLN A 124 19.24 -5.79 9.12
CA GLN A 124 18.01 -6.55 9.01
C GLN A 124 17.63 -6.83 7.55
N THR A 125 16.93 -7.95 7.34
CA THR A 125 16.39 -8.40 6.06
C THR A 125 14.86 -8.45 6.11
N MET A 126 14.21 -8.88 5.01
CA MET A 126 12.77 -9.11 4.98
C MET A 126 12.34 -10.46 5.57
N GLU A 127 13.26 -11.35 5.95
CA GLU A 127 12.94 -12.66 6.55
C GLU A 127 12.09 -12.57 7.83
N PRO A 128 12.38 -11.65 8.79
CA PRO A 128 11.54 -11.48 9.97
C PRO A 128 10.09 -11.14 9.65
N TRP A 129 9.85 -10.36 8.58
CA TRP A 129 8.50 -10.04 8.10
C TRP A 129 7.77 -11.27 7.58
N THR A 130 8.44 -12.07 6.77
CA THR A 130 7.88 -13.33 6.25
C THR A 130 7.58 -14.32 7.40
N ALA A 131 8.47 -14.42 8.39
CA ALA A 131 8.26 -15.27 9.56
C ALA A 131 7.09 -14.79 10.42
N TRP A 132 6.98 -13.47 10.66
CA TRP A 132 5.87 -12.87 11.41
C TRP A 132 4.51 -13.10 10.74
N LEU A 133 4.45 -12.97 9.42
CA LEU A 133 3.24 -13.27 8.63
C LEU A 133 2.86 -14.75 8.72
N LYS A 134 3.82 -15.67 8.52
CA LYS A 134 3.60 -17.12 8.65
C LYS A 134 3.15 -17.51 10.07
N GLY A 135 3.61 -16.76 11.08
CA GLY A 135 3.19 -16.90 12.46
C GLY A 135 1.80 -16.30 12.79
N GLY A 136 1.04 -15.86 11.77
CA GLY A 136 -0.29 -15.28 11.97
C GLY A 136 -0.27 -13.86 12.54
N MET A 137 0.79 -13.09 12.27
CA MET A 137 0.96 -11.68 12.70
C MET A 137 0.87 -11.49 14.22
N GLN A 138 1.39 -12.46 14.99
CA GLN A 138 1.39 -12.38 16.46
C GLN A 138 2.45 -11.39 16.95
N GLY A 139 2.05 -10.50 17.86
CA GLY A 139 2.92 -9.44 18.38
C GLY A 139 3.14 -8.28 17.41
N PRO A 140 4.05 -7.34 17.76
CA PRO A 140 4.35 -6.19 16.90
C PRO A 140 5.04 -6.64 15.60
N PRO A 141 4.85 -5.92 14.48
CA PRO A 141 5.57 -6.19 13.26
C PRO A 141 7.09 -5.96 13.46
N PRO A 142 7.95 -6.68 12.71
CA PRO A 142 9.41 -6.60 12.88
C PRO A 142 10.06 -5.33 12.32
N GLY A 143 9.28 -4.33 11.97
CA GLY A 143 9.70 -3.03 11.48
C GLY A 143 8.51 -2.09 11.39
N MET A 144 8.77 -0.86 10.98
CA MET A 144 7.75 0.20 10.96
C MET A 144 7.39 0.56 9.51
N PRO A 145 6.18 0.17 9.02
CA PRO A 145 5.65 0.74 7.79
C PRO A 145 5.46 2.25 7.96
N PHE A 146 5.88 3.04 7.00
CA PHE A 146 5.76 4.49 7.13
C PHE A 146 5.30 5.21 5.86
N ALA A 147 5.28 4.54 4.71
CA ALA A 147 4.82 5.08 3.44
C ALA A 147 4.38 3.96 2.49
N GLY A 148 3.84 4.35 1.35
CA GLY A 148 3.39 3.46 0.30
C GLY A 148 1.95 3.71 -0.10
N ILE A 149 1.43 2.82 -0.92
CA ILE A 149 0.05 2.84 -1.42
C ILE A 149 -0.60 1.48 -1.21
N THR A 150 -1.90 1.49 -0.96
CA THR A 150 -2.71 0.27 -0.94
C THR A 150 -2.83 -0.32 -2.36
N ASP A 151 -3.42 -1.49 -2.44
CA ASP A 151 -3.57 -2.25 -3.68
C ASP A 151 -4.17 -1.40 -4.82
N ILE A 152 -3.45 -1.38 -5.94
CA ILE A 152 -3.86 -0.79 -7.21
C ILE A 152 -4.04 -1.90 -8.26
N ASN A 153 -5.06 -1.75 -9.10
CA ASN A 153 -5.36 -2.73 -10.14
C ASN A 153 -4.35 -2.67 -11.30
N PRO A 154 -4.27 -3.71 -12.14
CA PRO A 154 -3.46 -3.70 -13.36
C PRO A 154 -3.66 -2.43 -14.20
N GLY A 155 -2.57 -1.81 -14.62
CA GLY A 155 -2.54 -0.59 -15.42
C GLY A 155 -2.77 0.72 -14.65
N GLN A 156 -3.15 0.66 -13.37
CA GLN A 156 -3.33 1.88 -12.58
C GLN A 156 -2.00 2.53 -12.19
N VAL A 157 -2.05 3.85 -12.05
CA VAL A 157 -0.92 4.68 -11.60
C VAL A 157 -1.35 5.50 -10.39
N GLN A 158 -0.53 5.50 -9.35
CA GLN A 158 -0.71 6.36 -8.18
C GLN A 158 0.65 6.89 -7.70
N ASN A 159 0.64 8.03 -7.03
CA ASN A 159 1.86 8.59 -6.47
C ASN A 159 1.78 8.60 -4.94
N PHE A 160 2.92 8.44 -4.30
CA PHE A 160 3.11 8.80 -2.90
C PHE A 160 4.43 9.53 -2.71
N THR A 161 4.52 10.33 -1.66
CA THR A 161 5.74 11.06 -1.30
C THR A 161 6.24 10.54 0.04
N ALA A 162 7.54 10.28 0.14
CA ALA A 162 8.21 9.86 1.36
C ALA A 162 9.54 10.57 1.54
N GLU A 163 9.89 10.88 2.78
CA GLU A 163 11.21 11.35 3.17
C GLU A 163 12.08 10.16 3.58
N LEU A 164 13.20 9.98 2.88
CA LEU A 164 14.14 8.88 3.11
C LEU A 164 15.40 9.41 3.77
N ALA A 165 15.66 8.99 5.00
CA ALA A 165 16.95 9.19 5.64
C ALA A 165 17.94 8.08 5.20
N PRO A 166 19.26 8.27 5.31
CA PRO A 166 20.22 7.20 5.10
C PRO A 166 19.86 5.95 5.94
N GLY A 167 19.89 4.77 5.32
CA GLY A 167 19.51 3.51 5.97
C GLY A 167 19.07 2.42 5.01
N THR A 168 18.63 1.29 5.59
CA THR A 168 18.10 0.15 4.83
C THR A 168 16.57 0.18 4.87
N TYR A 169 15.97 -0.09 3.73
CA TYR A 169 14.53 -0.10 3.54
C TYR A 169 14.07 -1.43 2.92
N GLY A 170 12.84 -1.80 3.22
CA GLY A 170 12.15 -2.92 2.60
C GLY A 170 10.91 -2.48 1.84
N LEU A 171 10.62 -3.17 0.75
CA LEU A 171 9.34 -3.14 0.06
C LEU A 171 8.67 -4.49 0.22
N ILE A 172 7.37 -4.51 0.43
CA ILE A 172 6.59 -5.73 0.63
C ILE A 172 5.17 -5.55 0.10
N CYS A 173 4.59 -6.63 -0.45
CA CYS A 173 3.20 -6.69 -0.89
C CYS A 173 2.47 -7.81 -0.13
N PHE A 174 1.37 -7.47 0.56
CA PHE A 174 0.53 -8.41 1.31
C PHE A 174 -0.75 -8.79 0.55
N VAL A 175 -0.98 -8.25 -0.64
CA VAL A 175 -2.17 -8.55 -1.44
C VAL A 175 -2.25 -10.07 -1.65
N PRO A 176 -3.44 -10.68 -1.44
CA PRO A 176 -3.62 -12.10 -1.72
C PRO A 176 -3.49 -12.41 -3.21
N ASP A 177 -2.74 -13.45 -3.53
CA ASP A 177 -2.59 -13.97 -4.89
C ASP A 177 -3.93 -14.46 -5.45
N ALA A 178 -4.19 -14.16 -6.71
CA ALA A 178 -5.44 -14.52 -7.37
C ALA A 178 -5.58 -16.05 -7.59
N GLY A 179 -4.47 -16.80 -7.60
CA GLY A 179 -4.47 -18.23 -7.85
C GLY A 179 -4.67 -19.06 -6.58
N ASP A 180 -4.02 -18.70 -5.48
CA ASP A 180 -4.02 -19.52 -4.26
C ASP A 180 -4.45 -18.76 -2.98
N GLY A 181 -4.66 -17.44 -3.07
CA GLY A 181 -5.07 -16.60 -1.96
C GLY A 181 -3.97 -16.31 -0.92
N GLN A 182 -2.75 -16.78 -1.14
CA GLN A 182 -1.62 -16.48 -0.25
C GLN A 182 -1.10 -15.07 -0.50
N PRO A 183 -0.63 -14.34 0.52
CA PRO A 183 0.02 -13.04 0.31
C PRO A 183 1.18 -13.11 -0.67
N HIS A 184 1.29 -12.14 -1.58
CA HIS A 184 2.33 -12.07 -2.61
C HIS A 184 3.76 -12.13 -2.04
N VAL A 185 3.97 -11.69 -0.81
CA VAL A 185 5.27 -11.86 -0.13
C VAL A 185 5.68 -13.33 -0.02
N PHE A 186 4.75 -14.28 0.04
CA PHE A 186 5.08 -15.72 0.05
C PHE A 186 5.47 -16.25 -1.32
N HIS A 187 5.13 -15.55 -2.38
CA HIS A 187 5.60 -15.75 -3.74
C HIS A 187 6.89 -14.97 -4.05
N GLY A 188 7.48 -14.31 -3.05
CA GLY A 188 8.74 -13.58 -3.18
C GLY A 188 8.61 -12.08 -3.41
N MET A 189 7.39 -11.50 -3.36
CA MET A 189 7.21 -10.06 -3.56
C MET A 189 7.64 -9.24 -2.33
N SER A 190 8.94 -9.28 -2.09
CA SER A 190 9.64 -8.42 -1.14
C SER A 190 11.07 -8.17 -1.61
N THR A 191 11.62 -6.99 -1.29
CA THR A 191 13.00 -6.64 -1.61
C THR A 191 13.54 -5.63 -0.62
N THR A 192 14.85 -5.45 -0.59
CA THR A 192 15.53 -4.42 0.20
C THR A 192 16.32 -3.50 -0.69
N PHE A 193 16.48 -2.25 -0.28
CA PHE A 193 17.39 -1.28 -0.88
C PHE A 193 18.03 -0.41 0.19
N THR A 194 19.17 0.20 -0.15
CA THR A 194 19.91 1.07 0.76
C THR A 194 19.90 2.49 0.23
N VAL A 195 19.66 3.43 1.12
CA VAL A 195 19.76 4.87 0.90
C VAL A 195 21.04 5.36 1.58
N SER A 196 21.92 5.98 0.84
CA SER A 196 23.21 6.54 1.31
C SER A 196 23.15 8.05 1.46
#